data_578c3a1ddc5a96ee7fefcd823c8f4416
#
_entry.id   578c3a1ddc5a96ee7fefcd823c8f4416
#
_cell.length_a   1.000
_cell.length_b   1.000
_cell.length_c   1.000
_cell.angle_alpha   90.00
_cell.angle_beta   90.00
_cell.angle_gamma   90.00
#
_symmetry.space_group_name_H-M   'P 1'
#
loop_
_entity.id
_entity.type
_entity.pdbx_description
1 polymer ?
#
loop_
_entity_poly.entity_id
_entity_poly.type
_entity_poly.pdbx_seq_one_letter_code
_entity_poly.pdbx_strand_id
1 'polypeptide(L)'
;MIPFSPPRIDQAVIDEVTAALQSGWITTGPRTKQFEKEISAYCNAKTTIAVSSWTTGMEVLLRWWGVGPGDEVILPVYTYCASANVILHTGATPVFVDINADDFNLALEKVAEKITAKTKVIMPVDLGGLPCDYAALYELIEQKKDLFKAASPQQDRKS
;
A
#
# COMPACT_ATOMS: atom_id res chain seq x y z
N MET A 1 8.43 -32.58 7.53
CA MET A 1 7.37 -31.52 7.43
C MET A 1 8.03 -30.26 6.88
N ILE A 2 7.50 -29.69 5.80
CA ILE A 2 8.00 -28.42 5.26
C ILE A 2 7.26 -27.29 6.01
N PRO A 3 7.96 -26.43 6.78
CA PRO A 3 7.29 -25.37 7.50
C PRO A 3 6.81 -24.28 6.52
N PHE A 4 5.65 -23.69 6.80
CA PHE A 4 5.15 -22.56 6.04
C PHE A 4 5.84 -21.28 6.52
N SER A 5 6.74 -20.74 5.68
CA SER A 5 7.40 -19.43 5.85
C SER A 5 7.77 -19.04 7.31
N PRO A 6 8.64 -19.81 7.99
CA PRO A 6 9.03 -19.47 9.35
C PRO A 6 9.80 -18.15 9.37
N PRO A 7 9.63 -17.31 10.40
CA PRO A 7 10.38 -16.07 10.52
C PRO A 7 11.89 -16.39 10.69
N ARG A 8 12.74 -15.59 10.05
CA ARG A 8 14.18 -15.65 10.30
C ARG A 8 14.48 -14.85 11.57
N ILE A 9 14.89 -15.55 12.62
CA ILE A 9 15.30 -14.95 13.89
C ILE A 9 16.74 -15.39 14.14
N ASP A 10 17.68 -14.49 13.94
CA ASP A 10 19.08 -14.67 14.23
C ASP A 10 19.50 -13.93 15.51
N GLN A 11 20.78 -14.05 15.89
CA GLN A 11 21.27 -13.45 17.12
C GLN A 11 21.14 -11.92 17.12
N ALA A 12 21.31 -11.26 15.96
CA ALA A 12 21.17 -9.81 15.86
C ALA A 12 19.74 -9.35 16.20
N VAL A 13 18.72 -10.09 15.74
CA VAL A 13 17.31 -9.81 16.11
C VAL A 13 17.08 -9.98 17.60
N ILE A 14 17.63 -11.05 18.20
CA ILE A 14 17.50 -11.33 19.64
C ILE A 14 18.17 -10.21 20.46
N ASP A 15 19.37 -9.77 20.07
CA ASP A 15 20.12 -8.74 20.75
C ASP A 15 19.39 -7.40 20.71
N GLU A 16 18.83 -7.00 19.56
CA GLU A 16 18.06 -5.78 19.40
C GLU A 16 16.78 -5.78 20.27
N VAL A 17 16.03 -6.89 20.27
CA VAL A 17 14.84 -7.02 21.11
C VAL A 17 15.21 -6.96 22.59
N THR A 18 16.27 -7.68 22.99
CA THR A 18 16.78 -7.67 24.36
C THR A 18 17.18 -6.27 24.81
N ALA A 19 17.94 -5.56 23.98
CA ALA A 19 18.35 -4.19 24.27
C ALA A 19 17.16 -3.21 24.35
N ALA A 20 16.12 -3.41 23.53
CA ALA A 20 14.89 -2.64 23.63
C ALA A 20 14.19 -2.85 24.99
N LEU A 21 14.04 -4.10 25.42
CA LEU A 21 13.43 -4.43 26.71
C LEU A 21 14.25 -3.88 27.89
N GLN A 22 15.57 -4.04 27.87
CA GLN A 22 16.48 -3.54 28.92
C GLN A 22 16.49 -2.01 29.01
N SER A 23 16.22 -1.30 27.92
CA SER A 23 16.11 0.17 27.92
C SER A 23 14.93 0.69 28.74
N GLY A 24 13.94 -0.15 29.04
CA GLY A 24 12.67 0.22 29.64
C GLY A 24 11.71 0.99 28.71
N TRP A 25 12.12 1.28 27.47
CA TRP A 25 11.28 2.00 26.50
C TRP A 25 10.68 1.01 25.49
N ILE A 26 9.49 0.52 25.79
CA ILE A 26 8.79 -0.53 25.03
C ILE A 26 7.62 0.01 24.17
N THR A 27 7.49 1.34 24.05
CA THR A 27 6.51 2.02 23.20
C THR A 27 7.19 2.75 22.05
N THR A 28 6.42 3.47 21.22
CA THR A 28 6.99 4.35 20.19
C THR A 28 8.02 5.31 20.78
N GLY A 29 9.24 5.30 20.25
CA GLY A 29 10.35 6.04 20.84
C GLY A 29 11.58 6.11 19.92
N PRO A 30 12.78 6.24 20.48
CA PRO A 30 14.01 6.43 19.71
C PRO A 30 14.28 5.34 18.68
N ARG A 31 14.01 4.07 18.98
CA ARG A 31 14.20 2.94 18.05
C ARG A 31 13.25 3.01 16.86
N THR A 32 11.97 3.37 17.09
CA THR A 32 11.00 3.59 16.02
C THR A 32 11.46 4.72 15.09
N LYS A 33 11.93 5.84 15.66
CA LYS A 33 12.44 6.96 14.87
C LYS A 33 13.69 6.59 14.05
N GLN A 34 14.58 5.79 14.63
CA GLN A 34 15.75 5.29 13.91
C GLN A 34 15.33 4.38 12.76
N PHE A 35 14.40 3.45 12.98
CA PHE A 35 13.85 2.58 11.96
C PHE A 35 13.21 3.38 10.81
N GLU A 36 12.36 4.37 11.13
CA GLU A 36 11.75 5.26 10.12
C GLU A 36 12.80 5.97 9.27
N LYS A 37 13.87 6.46 9.90
CA LYS A 37 15.00 7.12 9.22
C LYS A 37 15.75 6.16 8.29
N GLU A 38 16.05 4.95 8.76
CA GLU A 38 16.78 3.94 7.99
C GLU A 38 15.96 3.47 6.77
N ILE A 39 14.67 3.21 6.95
CA ILE A 39 13.77 2.86 5.83
C ILE A 39 13.66 4.01 4.83
N SER A 40 13.53 5.26 5.30
CA SER A 40 13.52 6.43 4.41
C SER A 40 14.79 6.50 3.56
N ALA A 41 15.96 6.26 4.17
CA ALA A 41 17.23 6.26 3.45
C ALA A 41 17.34 5.08 2.45
N TYR A 42 16.92 3.89 2.87
CA TYR A 42 16.96 2.68 2.04
C TYR A 42 16.06 2.78 0.80
N CYS A 43 14.83 3.27 1.00
CA CYS A 43 13.84 3.41 -0.08
C CYS A 43 13.97 4.72 -0.87
N ASN A 44 14.93 5.59 -0.53
CA ASN A 44 15.02 6.97 -1.05
C ASN A 44 13.68 7.73 -0.91
N ALA A 45 12.97 7.48 0.19
CA ALA A 45 11.70 8.11 0.49
C ALA A 45 11.91 9.39 1.31
N LYS A 46 11.09 10.41 1.07
CA LYS A 46 11.15 11.68 1.80
C LYS A 46 10.85 11.50 3.30
N THR A 47 9.94 10.60 3.62
CA THR A 47 9.49 10.34 5.00
C THR A 47 8.92 8.94 5.09
N THR A 48 9.19 8.25 6.19
CA THR A 48 8.59 6.97 6.57
C THR A 48 7.90 7.14 7.91
N ILE A 49 6.74 6.53 8.06
CA ILE A 49 5.98 6.50 9.32
C ILE A 49 5.67 5.05 9.66
N ALA A 50 6.14 4.59 10.81
CA ALA A 50 5.85 3.27 11.31
C ALA A 50 4.43 3.22 11.88
N VAL A 51 3.67 2.23 11.45
CA VAL A 51 2.28 1.97 11.90
C VAL A 51 2.15 0.54 12.39
N SER A 52 1.08 0.24 13.11
CA SER A 52 0.87 -1.09 13.71
C SER A 52 0.63 -2.20 12.69
N SER A 53 0.14 -1.86 11.50
CA SER A 53 -0.09 -2.80 10.39
C SER A 53 -0.22 -2.06 9.07
N TRP A 54 -0.02 -2.78 7.96
CA TRP A 54 -0.32 -2.27 6.62
C TRP A 54 -1.79 -1.82 6.51
N THR A 55 -2.72 -2.60 7.07
CA THR A 55 -4.16 -2.30 7.07
C THR A 55 -4.44 -0.92 7.68
N THR A 56 -3.91 -0.65 8.87
CA THR A 56 -4.09 0.64 9.54
C THR A 56 -3.45 1.78 8.75
N GLY A 57 -2.24 1.58 8.25
CA GLY A 57 -1.53 2.58 7.45
C GLY A 57 -2.27 2.95 6.18
N MET A 58 -2.76 1.94 5.45
CA MET A 58 -3.48 2.15 4.20
C MET A 58 -4.85 2.81 4.44
N GLU A 59 -5.58 2.41 5.49
CA GLU A 59 -6.85 3.06 5.83
C GLU A 59 -6.66 4.54 6.15
N VAL A 60 -5.65 4.87 6.95
CA VAL A 60 -5.31 6.28 7.26
C VAL A 60 -4.93 7.04 6.00
N LEU A 61 -4.14 6.44 5.10
CA LEU A 61 -3.70 7.06 3.86
C LEU A 61 -4.87 7.36 2.92
N LEU A 62 -5.78 6.39 2.72
CA LEU A 62 -6.97 6.59 1.89
C LEU A 62 -7.86 7.70 2.44
N ARG A 63 -8.08 7.75 3.76
CA ARG A 63 -8.85 8.82 4.42
C ARG A 63 -8.15 10.17 4.30
N TRP A 64 -6.82 10.20 4.43
CA TRP A 64 -6.05 11.43 4.27
C TRP A 64 -6.13 11.99 2.85
N TRP A 65 -6.20 11.13 1.84
CA TRP A 65 -6.46 11.53 0.45
C TRP A 65 -7.92 11.89 0.19
N GLY A 66 -8.82 11.73 1.16
CA GLY A 66 -10.23 12.07 1.03
C GLY A 66 -11.02 11.05 0.23
N VAL A 67 -10.54 9.82 0.14
CA VAL A 67 -11.27 8.70 -0.50
C VAL A 67 -12.46 8.32 0.37
N GLY A 68 -13.65 8.24 -0.23
CA GLY A 68 -14.89 8.01 0.50
C GLY A 68 -16.06 7.58 -0.38
N PRO A 69 -17.30 7.74 0.13
CA PRO A 69 -18.51 7.33 -0.60
C PRO A 69 -18.61 7.98 -1.98
N GLY A 70 -18.86 7.16 -3.01
CA GLY A 70 -18.94 7.57 -4.40
C GLY A 70 -17.63 7.43 -5.17
N ASP A 71 -16.50 7.25 -4.50
CA ASP A 71 -15.20 6.98 -5.10
C ASP A 71 -14.98 5.50 -5.38
N GLU A 72 -14.13 5.21 -6.34
CA GLU A 72 -13.71 3.87 -6.74
C GLU A 72 -12.21 3.70 -6.52
N VAL A 73 -11.83 2.52 -5.99
CA VAL A 73 -10.42 2.11 -5.86
C VAL A 73 -10.23 0.80 -6.61
N ILE A 74 -9.37 0.79 -7.62
CA ILE A 74 -9.04 -0.39 -8.41
C ILE A 74 -8.00 -1.22 -7.67
N LEU A 75 -8.21 -2.54 -7.59
CA LEU A 75 -7.30 -3.49 -6.96
C LEU A 75 -7.37 -4.86 -7.66
N PRO A 76 -6.31 -5.70 -7.56
CA PRO A 76 -6.36 -7.05 -8.11
C PRO A 76 -7.31 -7.96 -7.32
N VAL A 77 -7.90 -8.96 -7.99
CA VAL A 77 -8.70 -10.00 -7.32
C VAL A 77 -7.84 -10.90 -6.44
N TYR A 78 -6.57 -11.09 -6.81
CA TYR A 78 -5.63 -11.93 -6.06
C TYR A 78 -4.79 -11.07 -5.13
N THR A 79 -5.31 -10.87 -3.94
CA THR A 79 -4.70 -10.08 -2.87
C THR A 79 -5.19 -10.58 -1.51
N TYR A 80 -4.55 -10.11 -0.44
CA TYR A 80 -5.05 -10.33 0.91
C TYR A 80 -6.34 -9.52 1.12
N CYS A 81 -7.30 -10.08 1.87
CA CYS A 81 -8.61 -9.45 2.08
C CYS A 81 -8.54 -8.02 2.64
N ALA A 82 -7.47 -7.68 3.37
CA ALA A 82 -7.25 -6.34 3.90
C ALA A 82 -7.26 -5.26 2.80
N SER A 83 -6.77 -5.57 1.59
CA SER A 83 -6.76 -4.62 0.47
C SER A 83 -8.16 -4.13 0.09
N ALA A 84 -9.14 -5.04 0.09
CA ALA A 84 -10.53 -4.67 -0.14
C ALA A 84 -11.19 -4.04 1.09
N ASN A 85 -10.89 -4.56 2.29
CA ASN A 85 -11.50 -4.10 3.54
C ASN A 85 -11.18 -2.62 3.82
N VAL A 86 -9.93 -2.17 3.63
CA VAL A 86 -9.57 -0.77 3.87
C VAL A 86 -10.33 0.19 2.95
N ILE A 87 -10.67 -0.24 1.73
CA ILE A 87 -11.50 0.54 0.80
C ILE A 87 -12.93 0.63 1.35
N LEU A 88 -13.52 -0.50 1.73
CA LEU A 88 -14.87 -0.54 2.30
C LEU A 88 -14.97 0.29 3.59
N HIS A 89 -13.94 0.30 4.42
CA HIS A 89 -13.90 1.11 5.64
C HIS A 89 -13.93 2.63 5.38
N THR A 90 -13.53 3.09 4.19
CA THR A 90 -13.68 4.49 3.80
C THR A 90 -15.08 4.81 3.25
N GLY A 91 -15.88 3.81 2.94
CA GLY A 91 -17.16 3.94 2.23
C GLY A 91 -17.02 3.98 0.70
N ALA A 92 -15.80 3.87 0.16
CA ALA A 92 -15.54 3.77 -1.27
C ALA A 92 -15.86 2.38 -1.82
N THR A 93 -15.93 2.27 -3.13
CA THR A 93 -16.23 1.02 -3.84
C THR A 93 -14.94 0.35 -4.32
N PRO A 94 -14.63 -0.89 -3.89
CA PRO A 94 -13.54 -1.65 -4.47
C PRO A 94 -13.93 -2.11 -5.89
N VAL A 95 -13.08 -1.85 -6.87
CA VAL A 95 -13.23 -2.28 -8.25
C VAL A 95 -12.18 -3.34 -8.55
N PHE A 96 -12.60 -4.59 -8.54
CA PHE A 96 -11.70 -5.70 -8.78
C PHE A 96 -11.36 -5.84 -10.26
N VAL A 97 -10.09 -6.10 -10.54
CA VAL A 97 -9.57 -6.44 -11.86
C VAL A 97 -8.80 -7.75 -11.79
N ASP A 98 -8.74 -8.44 -12.92
CA ASP A 98 -8.02 -9.69 -13.02
C ASP A 98 -6.51 -9.48 -13.01
N ILE A 99 -5.78 -10.56 -12.89
CA ILE A 99 -4.33 -10.64 -12.83
C ILE A 99 -3.78 -11.28 -14.10
N ASN A 100 -2.51 -11.04 -14.39
CA ASN A 100 -1.80 -11.78 -15.43
C ASN A 100 -1.64 -13.25 -15.02
N ALA A 101 -1.71 -14.17 -15.98
CA ALA A 101 -1.63 -15.59 -15.71
C ALA A 101 -0.19 -16.08 -15.39
N ASP A 102 0.81 -15.35 -15.80
CA ASP A 102 2.23 -15.72 -15.72
C ASP A 102 2.97 -15.13 -14.50
N ASP A 103 2.58 -13.94 -14.05
CA ASP A 103 3.24 -13.26 -12.92
C ASP A 103 2.30 -12.96 -11.74
N PHE A 104 0.99 -13.17 -11.91
CA PHE A 104 -0.08 -12.89 -10.95
C PHE A 104 -0.20 -11.42 -10.52
N ASN A 105 0.52 -10.52 -11.16
CA ASN A 105 0.40 -9.09 -10.95
C ASN A 105 -0.84 -8.52 -11.65
N LEU A 106 -1.18 -7.31 -11.31
CA LEU A 106 -2.33 -6.58 -11.84
C LEU A 106 -2.29 -6.48 -13.38
N ALA A 107 -3.30 -6.97 -14.08
CA ALA A 107 -3.40 -6.91 -15.55
C ALA A 107 -3.74 -5.47 -15.98
N LEU A 108 -2.78 -4.75 -16.56
CA LEU A 108 -2.91 -3.32 -16.87
C LEU A 108 -3.99 -3.02 -17.92
N GLU A 109 -4.19 -3.92 -18.89
CA GLU A 109 -5.29 -3.79 -19.85
C GLU A 109 -6.65 -3.85 -19.15
N LYS A 110 -6.79 -4.67 -18.11
CA LYS A 110 -8.01 -4.76 -17.30
C LYS A 110 -8.20 -3.52 -16.43
N VAL A 111 -7.11 -2.95 -15.92
CA VAL A 111 -7.14 -1.66 -15.23
C VAL A 111 -7.65 -0.57 -16.18
N ALA A 112 -7.09 -0.49 -17.39
CA ALA A 112 -7.48 0.51 -18.40
C ALA A 112 -8.98 0.49 -18.75
N GLU A 113 -9.59 -0.70 -18.77
CA GLU A 113 -11.02 -0.92 -19.01
C GLU A 113 -11.90 -0.41 -17.84
N LYS A 114 -11.36 -0.39 -16.62
CA LYS A 114 -12.10 -0.10 -15.38
C LYS A 114 -11.93 1.32 -14.85
N ILE A 115 -10.98 2.09 -15.38
CA ILE A 115 -10.79 3.48 -14.96
C ILE A 115 -12.00 4.32 -15.38
N THR A 116 -12.60 5.02 -14.42
CA THR A 116 -13.73 5.93 -14.60
C THR A 116 -13.43 7.30 -13.97
N ALA A 117 -14.32 8.26 -14.11
CA ALA A 117 -14.23 9.54 -13.40
C ALA A 117 -14.32 9.40 -11.87
N LYS A 118 -14.81 8.27 -11.36
CA LYS A 118 -14.89 7.96 -9.93
C LYS A 118 -13.62 7.30 -9.40
N THR A 119 -12.76 6.79 -10.26
CA THR A 119 -11.51 6.14 -9.85
C THR A 119 -10.57 7.17 -9.23
N LYS A 120 -10.18 6.96 -7.97
CA LYS A 120 -9.29 7.84 -7.22
C LYS A 120 -7.95 7.21 -6.92
N VAL A 121 -7.93 5.90 -6.78
CA VAL A 121 -6.72 5.14 -6.43
C VAL A 121 -6.68 3.87 -7.27
N ILE A 122 -5.49 3.50 -7.69
CA ILE A 122 -5.14 2.16 -8.16
C ILE A 122 -4.20 1.58 -7.11
N MET A 123 -4.54 0.42 -6.57
CA MET A 123 -3.81 -0.25 -5.50
C MET A 123 -3.21 -1.56 -6.03
N PRO A 124 -2.01 -1.51 -6.64
CA PRO A 124 -1.31 -2.70 -7.09
C PRO A 124 -0.81 -3.52 -5.90
N VAL A 125 -0.51 -4.78 -6.12
CA VAL A 125 0.07 -5.68 -5.11
C VAL A 125 1.28 -6.37 -5.74
N ASP A 126 2.46 -6.19 -5.16
CA ASP A 126 3.70 -6.85 -5.54
C ASP A 126 3.70 -8.30 -5.03
N LEU A 127 3.00 -9.17 -5.76
CA LEU A 127 2.72 -10.52 -5.29
C LEU A 127 3.99 -11.36 -5.17
N GLY A 128 4.19 -11.96 -3.99
CA GLY A 128 5.40 -12.72 -3.71
C GLY A 128 6.69 -11.89 -3.74
N GLY A 129 6.59 -10.56 -3.72
CA GLY A 129 7.73 -9.64 -3.82
C GLY A 129 8.16 -9.35 -5.27
N LEU A 130 7.41 -9.80 -6.27
CA LEU A 130 7.64 -9.42 -7.67
C LEU A 130 6.97 -8.07 -7.94
N PRO A 131 7.73 -6.99 -8.19
CA PRO A 131 7.16 -5.68 -8.45
C PRO A 131 6.24 -5.68 -9.68
N CYS A 132 5.11 -4.97 -9.57
CA CYS A 132 4.27 -4.67 -10.73
C CYS A 132 5.05 -3.81 -11.73
N ASP A 133 4.64 -3.80 -13.00
CA ASP A 133 5.18 -2.87 -13.99
C ASP A 133 4.68 -1.45 -13.70
N TYR A 134 5.36 -0.79 -12.75
CA TYR A 134 5.03 0.57 -12.36
C TYR A 134 5.23 1.59 -13.47
N ALA A 135 6.20 1.35 -14.40
CA ALA A 135 6.43 2.26 -15.51
C ALA A 135 5.21 2.29 -16.43
N ALA A 136 4.73 1.12 -16.86
CA ALA A 136 3.53 1.01 -17.68
C ALA A 136 2.26 1.48 -16.94
N LEU A 137 2.19 1.25 -15.62
CA LEU A 137 1.09 1.75 -14.80
C LEU A 137 1.05 3.29 -14.78
N TYR A 138 2.20 3.95 -14.60
CA TYR A 138 2.28 5.42 -14.63
C TYR A 138 1.93 5.98 -16.02
N GLU A 139 2.38 5.34 -17.09
CA GLU A 139 2.00 5.73 -18.45
C GLU A 139 0.48 5.62 -18.67
N LEU A 140 -0.15 4.55 -18.19
CA LEU A 140 -1.60 4.38 -18.24
C LEU A 140 -2.33 5.49 -17.45
N ILE A 141 -1.86 5.81 -16.25
CA ILE A 141 -2.42 6.88 -15.41
C ILE A 141 -2.33 8.21 -16.15
N GLU A 142 -1.19 8.52 -16.75
CA GLU A 142 -0.99 9.77 -17.49
C GLU A 142 -1.91 9.88 -18.70
N GLN A 143 -2.14 8.77 -19.44
CA GLN A 143 -3.09 8.73 -20.55
C GLN A 143 -4.55 8.92 -20.13
N LYS A 144 -4.89 8.58 -18.89
CA LYS A 144 -6.26 8.63 -18.35
C LYS A 144 -6.51 9.80 -17.39
N LYS A 145 -5.52 10.64 -17.14
CA LYS A 145 -5.60 11.72 -16.13
C LYS A 145 -6.76 12.70 -16.34
N ASP A 146 -7.17 12.91 -17.58
CA ASP A 146 -8.29 13.80 -17.90
C ASP A 146 -9.65 13.29 -17.41
N LEU A 147 -9.75 11.99 -17.11
CA LEU A 147 -10.94 11.38 -16.48
C LEU A 147 -11.03 11.72 -15.00
N PHE A 148 -9.90 12.01 -14.34
CA PHE A 148 -9.88 12.29 -12.92
C PHE A 148 -10.65 13.57 -12.58
N LYS A 149 -11.59 13.45 -11.64
CA LYS A 149 -12.33 14.60 -11.07
C LYS A 149 -12.24 14.54 -9.55
N ALA A 150 -11.58 15.50 -8.95
CA ALA A 150 -11.52 15.59 -7.50
C ALA A 150 -12.93 15.75 -6.91
N ALA A 151 -13.28 14.91 -5.94
CA ALA A 151 -14.54 14.99 -5.21
C ALA A 151 -14.41 15.84 -3.95
N SER A 152 -13.18 16.19 -3.55
CA SER A 152 -12.87 16.99 -2.37
C SER A 152 -11.56 17.77 -2.57
N PRO A 153 -11.33 18.87 -1.79
CA PRO A 153 -10.06 19.59 -1.83
C PRO A 153 -8.84 18.73 -1.48
N GLN A 154 -9.01 17.66 -0.72
CA GLN A 154 -7.93 16.71 -0.40
C GLN A 154 -7.49 15.95 -1.63
N GLN A 155 -8.42 15.59 -2.52
CA GLN A 155 -8.15 14.87 -3.76
C GLN A 155 -7.54 15.77 -4.86
N ASP A 156 -7.74 17.08 -4.78
CA ASP A 156 -7.19 18.04 -5.75
C ASP A 156 -5.71 18.39 -5.50
N ARG A 157 -5.08 17.73 -4.55
CA ARG A 157 -3.65 17.90 -4.30
C ARG A 157 -2.87 17.28 -5.46
N LYS A 158 -2.22 18.14 -6.23
CA LYS A 158 -1.23 17.71 -7.21
C LYS A 158 -0.08 17.06 -6.45
N SER A 159 0.10 15.74 -6.66
CA SER A 159 1.26 14.99 -6.18
C SER A 159 2.53 15.43 -6.86
#